data_3e01f1b2151f95701a3828187245b068
#
_entry.id   3e01f1b2151f95701a3828187245b068
#
_cell.length_a   1.000
_cell.length_b   1.000
_cell.length_c   1.000
_cell.angle_alpha   90.00
_cell.angle_beta   90.00
_cell.angle_gamma   90.00
#
_symmetry.space_group_name_H-M   'P 1'
#
loop_
_entity.id
_entity.type
_entity.pdbx_description
1 polymer ?
#
loop_
_entity_poly.entity_id
_entity_poly.type
_entity_poly.pdbx_seq_one_letter_code
_entity_poly.pdbx_strand_id
1 'polypeptide(L)'
;AKAAAILGPNKALAVEQKVTLETDPARARALGRKELSRYMVLPNYRNNWLREGFSEADLADGGSDRFIDAMVLWGDAETIKKGLRAHFTAGATHVCLQPVHNDGDFAARDRMLAALADT
;
A
#
# COMPACT_ATOMS: atom_id res chain seq x y z
N ALA A 1 13.33 3.53 3.10
CA ALA A 1 14.66 3.63 3.69
C ALA A 1 15.62 4.47 2.86
N LYS A 2 15.63 4.32 1.54
CA LYS A 2 16.48 5.14 0.66
C LYS A 2 16.18 6.64 0.79
N ALA A 3 14.91 7.01 0.78
CA ALA A 3 14.52 8.41 0.89
C ALA A 3 14.91 8.99 2.26
N ALA A 4 14.76 8.23 3.33
CA ALA A 4 15.17 8.66 4.67
C ALA A 4 16.69 8.86 4.76
N ALA A 5 17.46 7.98 4.15
CA ALA A 5 18.92 8.10 4.09
C ALA A 5 19.37 9.35 3.33
N ILE A 6 18.67 9.68 2.23
CA ILE A 6 18.98 10.87 1.42
C ILE A 6 18.59 12.16 2.16
N LEU A 7 17.41 12.17 2.78
CA LEU A 7 16.88 13.37 3.46
C LEU A 7 17.55 13.65 4.80
N GLY A 8 18.06 12.60 5.45
CA GLY A 8 18.65 12.70 6.78
C GLY A 8 17.62 12.61 7.91
N PRO A 9 18.09 12.43 9.16
CA PRO A 9 17.21 12.12 10.28
C PRO A 9 16.31 13.29 10.73
N ASN A 10 16.67 14.52 10.41
CA ASN A 10 15.93 15.70 10.85
C ASN A 10 14.93 16.22 9.82
N LYS A 11 14.76 15.51 8.72
CA LYS A 11 13.83 15.89 7.67
C LYS A 11 12.57 15.07 7.74
N ALA A 12 11.42 15.70 7.51
CA ALA A 12 10.14 14.98 7.43
C ALA A 12 10.13 14.08 6.20
N LEU A 13 9.66 12.84 6.37
CA LEU A 13 9.45 11.89 5.30
C LEU A 13 8.04 11.32 5.39
N ALA A 14 7.18 11.74 4.48
CA ALA A 14 5.82 11.24 4.38
C ALA A 14 5.77 10.09 3.35
N VAL A 15 5.14 8.99 3.73
CA VAL A 15 4.96 7.81 2.89
C VAL A 15 3.48 7.56 2.72
N GLU A 16 3.04 7.31 1.50
CA GLU A 16 1.68 6.88 1.22
C GLU A 16 1.61 5.35 1.24
N GLN A 17 0.61 4.80 1.90
CA GLN A 17 0.42 3.36 1.98
C GLN A 17 -1.04 2.99 1.78
N LYS A 18 -1.32 2.18 0.78
CA LYS A 18 -2.63 1.62 0.55
C LYS A 18 -2.89 0.50 1.54
N VAL A 19 -4.08 0.49 2.14
CA VAL A 19 -4.47 -0.49 3.16
C VAL A 19 -5.88 -0.98 2.88
N THR A 20 -6.16 -2.24 3.22
CA THR A 20 -7.53 -2.75 3.24
C THR A 20 -7.69 -3.74 4.39
N LEU A 21 -8.72 -3.50 5.21
CA LEU A 21 -9.03 -4.33 6.37
C LEU A 21 -9.89 -5.51 5.93
N GLU A 22 -9.25 -6.46 5.27
CA GLU A 22 -9.86 -7.66 4.72
C GLU A 22 -8.94 -8.84 4.94
N THR A 23 -9.43 -9.87 5.62
CA THR A 23 -8.63 -11.04 5.97
C THR A 23 -8.71 -12.17 4.94
N ASP A 24 -9.71 -12.17 4.06
CA ASP A 24 -9.77 -13.13 2.97
C ASP A 24 -8.80 -12.75 1.86
N PRO A 25 -7.78 -13.58 1.58
CA PRO A 25 -6.76 -13.24 0.59
C PRO A 25 -7.32 -12.95 -0.80
N ALA A 26 -8.29 -13.72 -1.26
CA ALA A 26 -8.88 -13.52 -2.58
C ALA A 26 -9.58 -12.17 -2.68
N ARG A 27 -10.35 -11.78 -1.66
CA ARG A 27 -11.05 -10.49 -1.63
C ARG A 27 -10.07 -9.32 -1.50
N ALA A 28 -9.09 -9.45 -0.63
CA ALA A 28 -8.10 -8.41 -0.41
C ALA A 28 -7.31 -8.13 -1.69
N ARG A 29 -6.86 -9.18 -2.36
CA ARG A 29 -6.11 -9.04 -3.61
C ARG A 29 -6.97 -8.51 -4.75
N ALA A 30 -8.25 -8.89 -4.81
CA ALA A 30 -9.17 -8.36 -5.80
C ALA A 30 -9.38 -6.85 -5.62
N LEU A 31 -9.55 -6.39 -4.39
CA LEU A 31 -9.64 -4.96 -4.08
C LEU A 31 -8.35 -4.23 -4.48
N GLY A 32 -7.19 -4.81 -4.17
CA GLY A 32 -5.90 -4.25 -4.53
C GLY A 32 -5.72 -4.14 -6.04
N ARG A 33 -6.07 -5.17 -6.79
CA ARG A 33 -5.99 -5.14 -8.27
C ARG A 33 -6.89 -4.07 -8.85
N LYS A 34 -8.10 -3.94 -8.34
CA LYS A 34 -9.03 -2.90 -8.80
C LYS A 34 -8.44 -1.50 -8.56
N GLU A 35 -7.89 -1.26 -7.38
CA GLU A 35 -7.28 0.03 -7.05
C GLU A 35 -6.08 0.33 -7.93
N LEU A 36 -5.17 -0.63 -8.08
CA LEU A 36 -3.94 -0.41 -8.83
C LEU A 36 -4.14 -0.40 -10.35
N SER A 37 -5.25 -0.93 -10.85
CA SER A 37 -5.53 -0.94 -12.29
C SER A 37 -5.54 0.45 -12.91
N ARG A 38 -5.90 1.47 -12.15
CA ARG A 38 -5.88 2.86 -12.59
C ARG A 38 -4.48 3.34 -12.93
N TYR A 39 -3.47 2.81 -12.26
CA TYR A 39 -2.08 3.22 -12.41
C TYR A 39 -1.32 2.34 -13.41
N MET A 40 -1.81 1.12 -13.65
CA MET A 40 -1.17 0.15 -14.56
C MET A 40 -1.04 0.66 -15.99
N VAL A 41 -1.93 1.54 -16.43
CA VAL A 41 -1.92 2.12 -17.77
C VAL A 41 -1.03 3.36 -17.89
N LEU A 42 -0.47 3.83 -16.78
CA LEU A 42 0.37 5.02 -16.77
C LEU A 42 1.84 4.62 -16.86
N PRO A 43 2.56 5.03 -17.93
CA PRO A 43 3.95 4.57 -18.15
C PRO A 43 4.90 4.92 -17.02
N ASN A 44 4.76 6.06 -16.37
CA ASN A 44 5.64 6.47 -15.29
C ASN A 44 5.53 5.55 -14.05
N TYR A 45 4.34 5.12 -13.69
CA TYR A 45 4.14 4.15 -12.60
C TYR A 45 4.69 2.79 -12.97
N ARG A 46 4.37 2.30 -14.16
CA ARG A 46 4.83 1.01 -14.66
C ARG A 46 6.35 0.94 -14.69
N ASN A 47 6.99 1.95 -15.26
CA ASN A 47 8.45 2.01 -15.35
C ASN A 47 9.10 2.07 -13.97
N ASN A 48 8.50 2.77 -13.02
CA ASN A 48 8.99 2.85 -11.66
C ASN A 48 8.95 1.48 -10.98
N TRP A 49 7.86 0.73 -11.13
CA TRP A 49 7.76 -0.61 -10.57
C TRP A 49 8.77 -1.58 -11.15
N LEU A 50 9.03 -1.50 -12.46
CA LEU A 50 10.06 -2.30 -13.10
C LEU A 50 11.45 -1.99 -12.53
N ARG A 51 11.75 -0.72 -12.28
CA ARG A 51 13.00 -0.32 -11.64
C ARG A 51 13.11 -0.79 -10.19
N GLU A 52 12.00 -0.95 -9.50
CA GLU A 52 11.96 -1.45 -8.13
C GLU A 52 12.12 -2.96 -8.03
N GLY A 53 12.19 -3.66 -9.14
CA GLY A 53 12.45 -5.10 -9.17
C GLY A 53 11.25 -5.98 -9.50
N PHE A 54 10.11 -5.39 -9.85
CA PHE A 54 8.98 -6.16 -10.39
C PHE A 54 9.22 -6.46 -11.85
N SER A 55 8.76 -7.63 -12.31
CA SER A 55 8.88 -8.04 -13.70
C SER A 55 7.63 -7.69 -14.51
N GLU A 56 7.74 -7.80 -15.83
CA GLU A 56 6.56 -7.68 -16.69
C GLU A 56 5.48 -8.71 -16.32
N ALA A 57 5.89 -9.92 -15.94
CA ALA A 57 4.96 -10.96 -15.47
C ALA A 57 4.23 -10.54 -14.20
N ASP A 58 4.90 -9.82 -13.28
CA ASP A 58 4.27 -9.29 -12.07
C ASP A 58 3.20 -8.25 -12.39
N LEU A 59 3.36 -7.52 -13.47
CA LEU A 59 2.43 -6.46 -13.87
C LEU A 59 1.34 -6.95 -14.83
N ALA A 60 1.41 -8.19 -15.30
CA ALA A 60 0.42 -8.77 -16.19
C ALA A 60 -0.88 -9.12 -15.45
N ASP A 61 -1.99 -9.16 -16.17
CA ASP A 61 -3.30 -9.60 -15.65
C ASP A 61 -3.76 -8.87 -14.39
N GLY A 62 -3.49 -7.56 -14.33
CA GLY A 62 -3.89 -6.73 -13.19
C GLY A 62 -2.94 -6.79 -12.00
N GLY A 63 -1.88 -7.53 -12.10
CA GLY A 63 -0.86 -7.66 -11.07
C GLY A 63 -0.81 -9.06 -10.45
N SER A 64 0.40 -9.58 -10.25
CA SER A 64 0.61 -10.83 -9.53
C SER A 64 0.27 -10.67 -8.06
N ASP A 65 0.05 -11.78 -7.34
CA ASP A 65 -0.16 -11.75 -5.89
C ASP A 65 1.02 -11.09 -5.19
N ARG A 66 2.24 -11.39 -5.61
CA ARG A 66 3.46 -10.78 -5.07
C ARG A 66 3.44 -9.25 -5.21
N PHE A 67 3.04 -8.75 -6.37
CA PHE A 67 2.95 -7.31 -6.62
C PHE A 67 1.88 -6.66 -5.75
N ILE A 68 0.68 -7.24 -5.71
CA ILE A 68 -0.43 -6.71 -4.90
C ILE A 68 -0.06 -6.69 -3.42
N ASP A 69 0.53 -7.77 -2.91
CA ASP A 69 0.91 -7.87 -1.50
C ASP A 69 2.00 -6.86 -1.12
N ALA A 70 2.85 -6.48 -2.09
CA ALA A 70 3.86 -5.46 -1.87
C ALA A 70 3.28 -4.04 -1.86
N MET A 71 2.23 -3.79 -2.64
CA MET A 71 1.65 -2.45 -2.80
C MET A 71 0.55 -2.15 -1.80
N VAL A 72 -0.19 -3.16 -1.33
CA VAL A 72 -1.33 -3.00 -0.45
C VAL A 72 -1.14 -3.82 0.81
N LEU A 73 -1.18 -3.18 1.97
CA LEU A 73 -1.23 -3.88 3.26
C LEU A 73 -2.66 -4.33 3.49
N TRP A 74 -2.85 -5.63 3.67
CA TRP A 74 -4.17 -6.20 3.93
C TRP A 74 -4.10 -7.23 5.05
N GLY A 75 -5.26 -7.52 5.63
CA GLY A 75 -5.39 -8.47 6.72
C GLY A 75 -6.20 -7.87 7.85
N ASP A 76 -5.97 -8.32 9.09
CA ASP A 76 -6.57 -7.73 10.26
C ASP A 76 -5.81 -6.43 10.67
N ALA A 77 -6.36 -5.71 11.65
CA ALA A 77 -5.78 -4.45 12.09
C ALA A 77 -4.34 -4.61 12.59
N GLU A 78 -4.05 -5.67 13.32
CA GLU A 78 -2.70 -5.89 13.85
C GLU A 78 -1.67 -6.18 12.76
N THR A 79 -2.04 -6.96 11.76
CA THR A 79 -1.19 -7.24 10.60
C THR A 79 -0.87 -5.96 9.83
N ILE A 80 -1.88 -5.13 9.59
CA ILE A 80 -1.69 -3.86 8.88
C ILE A 80 -0.84 -2.90 9.71
N LYS A 81 -1.10 -2.78 11.01
CA LYS A 81 -0.32 -1.92 11.91
C LYS A 81 1.16 -2.32 11.93
N LYS A 82 1.44 -3.61 11.91
CA LYS A 82 2.82 -4.11 11.84
C LYS A 82 3.53 -3.62 10.58
N GLY A 83 2.85 -3.69 9.43
CA GLY A 83 3.38 -3.17 8.17
C GLY A 83 3.58 -1.66 8.19
N LEU A 84 2.65 -0.92 8.80
CA LEU A 84 2.77 0.53 8.94
C LEU A 84 3.95 0.90 9.84
N ARG A 85 4.12 0.20 10.95
CA ARG A 85 5.26 0.42 11.85
C ARG A 85 6.61 0.18 11.17
N ALA A 86 6.66 -0.72 10.19
CA ALA A 86 7.87 -0.96 9.42
C ALA A 86 8.32 0.30 8.64
N HIS A 87 7.39 1.12 8.18
CA HIS A 87 7.73 2.40 7.53
C HIS A 87 8.42 3.35 8.51
N PHE A 88 7.92 3.45 9.74
CA PHE A 88 8.55 4.29 10.76
C PHE A 88 9.95 3.79 11.12
N THR A 89 10.11 2.48 11.26
CA THR A 89 11.41 1.86 11.50
C THR A 89 12.40 2.15 10.36
N ALA A 90 11.90 2.21 9.13
CA ALA A 90 12.73 2.53 7.95
C ALA A 90 13.00 4.05 7.79
N GLY A 91 12.48 4.90 8.66
CA GLY A 91 12.78 6.33 8.69
C GLY A 91 11.63 7.25 8.34
N ALA A 92 10.42 6.74 8.06
CA ALA A 92 9.27 7.60 7.81
C ALA A 92 8.86 8.35 9.07
N THR A 93 8.52 9.62 8.94
CA THR A 93 7.97 10.44 10.03
C THR A 93 6.44 10.47 10.01
N HIS A 94 5.87 10.28 8.83
CA HIS A 94 4.43 10.28 8.60
C HIS A 94 4.07 9.18 7.62
N VAL A 95 2.96 8.51 7.83
CA VAL A 95 2.38 7.56 6.87
C VAL A 95 0.96 7.99 6.57
N CYS A 96 0.71 8.31 5.29
CA CYS A 96 -0.61 8.66 4.81
C CYS A 96 -1.35 7.41 4.40
N LEU A 97 -2.44 7.09 5.09
CA LEU A 97 -3.26 5.92 4.79
C LEU A 97 -4.15 6.18 3.59
N GLN A 98 -4.16 5.24 2.66
CA GLN A 98 -5.07 5.24 1.52
C GLN A 98 -5.97 3.99 1.62
N PRO A 99 -7.13 4.09 2.26
CA PRO A 99 -8.03 2.95 2.39
C PRO A 99 -8.54 2.48 1.04
N VAL A 100 -8.41 1.18 0.78
CA VAL A 100 -8.92 0.55 -0.44
C VAL A 100 -10.23 -0.14 -0.10
N HIS A 101 -11.28 0.23 -0.79
CA HIS A 101 -12.64 -0.26 -0.54
C HIS A 101 -13.43 -0.30 -1.84
N ASN A 102 -14.59 -0.95 -1.84
CA ASN A 102 -15.49 -0.90 -2.97
C ASN A 102 -16.02 0.53 -3.19
N ASP A 103 -16.34 0.86 -4.43
CA ASP A 103 -16.84 2.20 -4.77
C ASP A 103 -18.06 2.56 -3.92
N GLY A 104 -17.99 3.71 -3.27
CA GLY A 104 -19.08 4.21 -2.41
C GLY A 104 -19.16 3.58 -1.03
N ASP A 105 -18.32 2.59 -0.71
CA ASP A 105 -18.33 1.96 0.63
C ASP A 105 -17.54 2.80 1.63
N PHE A 106 -18.05 3.97 1.96
CA PHE A 106 -17.42 4.89 2.90
C PHE A 106 -17.46 4.38 4.34
N ALA A 107 -18.39 3.49 4.67
CA ALA A 107 -18.41 2.84 5.98
C ALA A 107 -17.17 1.96 6.18
N ALA A 108 -16.76 1.21 5.15
CA ALA A 108 -15.52 0.43 5.19
C ALA A 108 -14.30 1.33 5.36
N ARG A 109 -14.25 2.45 4.63
CA ARG A 109 -13.19 3.44 4.77
C ARG A 109 -13.09 3.95 6.21
N ASP A 110 -14.21 4.34 6.78
CA ASP A 110 -14.25 4.91 8.13
C ASP A 110 -13.83 3.89 9.20
N ARG A 111 -14.24 2.62 9.03
CA ARG A 111 -13.81 1.53 9.92
C ARG A 111 -12.30 1.32 9.87
N MET A 112 -11.71 1.38 8.68
CA MET A 112 -10.26 1.24 8.52
C MET A 112 -9.51 2.38 9.20
N LEU A 113 -9.93 3.61 8.98
CA LEU A 113 -9.29 4.77 9.57
C LEU A 113 -9.38 4.73 11.10
N ALA A 114 -10.53 4.37 11.65
CA ALA A 114 -10.72 4.23 13.09
C ALA A 114 -9.84 3.12 13.68
N ALA A 115 -9.78 1.97 13.02
CA ALA A 115 -9.01 0.81 13.48
C ALA A 115 -7.50 1.06 13.48
N LEU A 116 -7.01 1.93 12.58
CA LEU A 116 -5.58 2.16 12.37
C LEU A 116 -5.09 3.50 12.93
N ALA A 117 -5.97 4.29 13.53
CA ALA A 117 -5.64 5.65 13.98
C ALA A 117 -4.54 5.72 15.04
N ASP A 118 -4.35 4.67 15.82
CA ASP A 118 -3.37 4.62 16.91
C ASP A 118 -2.03 3.94 16.51
N THR A 119 -1.78 3.81 15.24
CA THR A 119 -0.52 3.17 14.75
C THR A 119 0.71 4.03 14.94
#